data_ec245a87ddecfee01a417cf5c9a73aa5
#
_entry.id   ec245a87ddecfee01a417cf5c9a73aa5
#
_cell.length_a   1.000
_cell.length_b   1.000
_cell.length_c   1.000
_cell.angle_alpha   90.00
_cell.angle_beta   90.00
_cell.angle_gamma   90.00
#
_symmetry.space_group_name_H-M   'P 1'
#
loop_
_entity.id
_entity.type
_entity.pdbx_description
1 polymer ?
#
loop_
_entity_poly.entity_id
_entity_poly.type
_entity_poly.pdbx_seq_one_letter_code
_entity_poly.pdbx_strand_id
1 'polypeptide(L)'
;MNWKRIFITVLRVGIGWHFLYEGITKLFAPEWSAYNYLINSTGFMSGFYEGLASSPALMKVVDVLNIYGLIFIGLALFLGILIRYAAIAGTLLLTLYYLAYPPVGFSLFGGSEGNLYIVNRIFIEAMALMVLIFIKDKGYGLYAISFSRLKKGESEKDNITILDNIILTH
;
A
#
# COMPACT_ATOMS: atom_id res chain seq x y z
N MET A 1 -17.88 -13.65 16.28
CA MET A 1 -16.57 -13.11 15.86
C MET A 1 -16.55 -12.99 14.34
N ASN A 2 -16.20 -11.87 13.75
CA ASN A 2 -16.24 -11.69 12.28
C ASN A 2 -14.86 -12.03 11.68
N TRP A 3 -14.65 -13.29 11.37
CA TRP A 3 -13.39 -13.82 10.83
C TRP A 3 -12.92 -13.10 9.58
N LYS A 4 -13.86 -12.71 8.69
CA LYS A 4 -13.54 -11.95 7.49
C LYS A 4 -12.83 -10.64 7.82
N ARG A 5 -13.33 -9.88 8.80
CA ARG A 5 -12.70 -8.62 9.22
C ARG A 5 -11.32 -8.83 9.81
N ILE A 6 -11.16 -9.91 10.59
CA ILE A 6 -9.87 -10.24 11.19
C ILE A 6 -8.83 -10.53 10.10
N PHE A 7 -9.15 -11.41 9.15
CA PHE A 7 -8.20 -11.76 8.06
C PHE A 7 -7.87 -10.57 7.17
N ILE A 8 -8.84 -9.72 6.84
CA ILE A 8 -8.58 -8.48 6.08
C ILE A 8 -7.67 -7.54 6.87
N THR A 9 -7.88 -7.41 8.17
CA THR A 9 -7.02 -6.58 9.03
C THR A 9 -5.60 -7.12 9.08
N VAL A 10 -5.44 -8.43 9.29
CA VAL A 10 -4.11 -9.09 9.32
C VAL A 10 -3.38 -8.93 8.00
N LEU A 11 -4.06 -9.18 6.87
CA LEU A 11 -3.49 -8.99 5.54
C LEU A 11 -3.01 -7.56 5.33
N ARG A 12 -3.86 -6.58 5.61
CA ARG A 12 -3.58 -5.16 5.48
C ARG A 12 -2.42 -4.71 6.37
N VAL A 13 -2.42 -5.12 7.63
CA VAL A 13 -1.36 -4.78 8.60
C VAL A 13 -0.05 -5.42 8.18
N GLY A 14 -0.06 -6.67 7.71
CA GLY A 14 1.14 -7.36 7.23
C GLY A 14 1.76 -6.67 6.03
N ILE A 15 0.96 -6.31 5.02
CA ILE A 15 1.45 -5.56 3.85
C ILE A 15 1.92 -4.16 4.28
N GLY A 16 1.15 -3.48 5.12
CA GLY A 16 1.52 -2.15 5.65
C GLY A 16 2.85 -2.18 6.39
N TRP A 17 3.10 -3.22 7.20
CA TRP A 17 4.37 -3.42 7.88
C TRP A 17 5.52 -3.66 6.90
N HIS A 18 5.30 -4.47 5.86
CA HIS A 18 6.33 -4.72 4.83
C HIS A 18 6.76 -3.43 4.13
N PHE A 19 5.80 -2.63 3.64
CA PHE A 19 6.09 -1.34 3.03
C PHE A 19 6.80 -0.37 3.97
N LEU A 20 6.34 -0.30 5.22
CA LEU A 20 6.92 0.56 6.24
C LEU A 20 8.36 0.17 6.55
N TYR A 21 8.61 -1.13 6.74
CA TYR A 21 9.95 -1.66 7.00
C TYR A 21 10.91 -1.36 5.85
N GLU A 22 10.49 -1.62 4.61
CA GLU A 22 11.26 -1.31 3.39
C GLU A 22 11.58 0.20 3.28
N GLY A 23 10.61 1.06 3.54
CA GLY A 23 10.80 2.51 3.49
C GLY A 23 11.75 3.02 4.59
N ILE A 24 11.58 2.53 5.82
CA ILE A 24 12.43 2.90 6.97
C ILE A 24 13.86 2.42 6.75
N THR A 25 14.07 1.20 6.32
CA THR A 25 15.42 0.68 6.07
C THR A 25 16.15 1.48 5.00
N LYS A 26 15.46 1.90 3.94
CA LYS A 26 16.01 2.77 2.91
C LYS A 26 16.32 4.18 3.43
N LEU A 27 15.45 4.73 4.28
CA LEU A 27 15.65 6.05 4.87
C LEU A 27 16.91 6.13 5.75
N PHE A 28 17.21 5.06 6.49
CA PHE A 28 18.38 4.99 7.37
C PHE A 28 19.60 4.36 6.72
N ALA A 29 19.49 3.85 5.50
CA ALA A 29 20.66 3.33 4.78
C ALA A 29 21.49 4.50 4.23
N PRO A 30 22.79 4.60 4.59
CA PRO A 30 23.67 5.64 4.06
C PRO A 30 23.70 5.59 2.53
N GLU A 31 23.50 6.75 1.90
CA GLU A 31 23.60 6.91 0.43
C GLU A 31 22.71 5.96 -0.38
N TRP A 32 21.58 5.52 0.18
CA TRP A 32 20.66 4.68 -0.56
C TRP A 32 20.12 5.42 -1.79
N SER A 33 20.19 4.76 -2.95
CA SER A 33 19.59 5.25 -4.19
C SER A 33 19.03 4.09 -5.02
N ALA A 34 17.97 4.33 -5.73
CA ALA A 34 17.39 3.42 -6.71
C ALA A 34 18.24 3.30 -8.00
N TYR A 35 19.33 4.07 -8.13
CA TYR A 35 20.15 4.14 -9.34
C TYR A 35 20.56 2.76 -9.85
N ASN A 36 21.19 1.95 -9.00
CA ASN A 36 21.64 0.61 -9.40
C ASN A 36 20.48 -0.31 -9.79
N TYR A 37 19.33 -0.12 -9.18
CA TYR A 37 18.11 -0.86 -9.53
C TYR A 37 17.61 -0.46 -10.92
N LEU A 38 17.59 0.82 -11.25
CA LEU A 38 17.06 1.32 -12.51
C LEU A 38 18.02 1.05 -13.68
N ILE A 39 19.33 1.28 -13.50
CA ILE A 39 20.31 1.12 -14.58
C ILE A 39 20.49 -0.35 -14.99
N ASN A 40 20.25 -1.29 -14.08
CA ASN A 40 20.35 -2.72 -14.33
C ASN A 40 18.99 -3.38 -14.63
N SER A 41 17.94 -2.59 -14.92
CA SER A 41 16.63 -3.13 -15.25
C SER A 41 16.68 -3.95 -16.54
N THR A 42 15.99 -5.10 -16.54
CA THR A 42 16.02 -6.07 -17.67
C THR A 42 14.69 -6.20 -18.38
N GLY A 43 13.66 -5.47 -17.93
CA GLY A 43 12.33 -5.52 -18.49
C GLY A 43 12.23 -4.84 -19.86
N PHE A 44 11.10 -5.01 -20.53
CA PHE A 44 10.83 -4.33 -21.80
C PHE A 44 10.78 -2.80 -21.68
N MET A 45 10.71 -2.26 -20.45
CA MET A 45 10.80 -0.84 -20.15
C MET A 45 12.20 -0.40 -19.69
N SER A 46 13.25 -1.22 -19.87
CA SER A 46 14.62 -0.89 -19.44
C SER A 46 15.08 0.48 -19.91
N GLY A 47 14.85 0.84 -21.18
CA GLY A 47 15.21 2.15 -21.70
C GLY A 47 14.51 3.34 -20.98
N PHE A 48 13.30 3.16 -20.48
CA PHE A 48 12.64 4.16 -19.63
C PHE A 48 13.34 4.30 -18.27
N TYR A 49 13.67 3.18 -17.62
CA TYR A 49 14.35 3.19 -16.32
C TYR A 49 15.79 3.72 -16.42
N GLU A 50 16.52 3.35 -17.47
CA GLU A 50 17.85 3.89 -17.78
C GLU A 50 17.77 5.41 -18.03
N GLY A 51 16.75 5.88 -18.74
CA GLY A 51 16.48 7.29 -18.96
C GLY A 51 16.26 8.07 -17.65
N LEU A 52 15.53 7.48 -16.68
CA LEU A 52 15.41 8.07 -15.35
C LEU A 52 16.74 8.09 -14.59
N ALA A 53 17.51 7.02 -14.68
CA ALA A 53 18.83 6.89 -14.03
C ALA A 53 19.87 7.85 -14.60
N SER A 54 19.78 8.22 -15.88
CA SER A 54 20.73 9.12 -16.54
C SER A 54 20.68 10.57 -16.06
N SER A 55 19.59 11.00 -15.41
CA SER A 55 19.40 12.36 -14.91
C SER A 55 19.52 12.43 -13.39
N PRO A 56 20.54 13.13 -12.84
CA PRO A 56 20.68 13.29 -11.38
C PRO A 56 19.48 13.99 -10.71
N ALA A 57 18.79 14.88 -11.42
CA ALA A 57 17.62 15.56 -10.90
C ALA A 57 16.43 14.61 -10.79
N LEU A 58 16.19 13.76 -11.81
CA LEU A 58 15.15 12.74 -11.79
C LEU A 58 15.43 11.68 -10.73
N MET A 59 16.71 11.28 -10.57
CA MET A 59 17.10 10.31 -9.54
C MET A 59 16.74 10.78 -8.13
N LYS A 60 17.00 12.04 -7.79
CA LYS A 60 16.56 12.60 -6.49
C LYS A 60 15.06 12.49 -6.28
N VAL A 61 14.27 12.77 -7.31
CA VAL A 61 12.81 12.66 -7.25
C VAL A 61 12.40 11.19 -7.06
N VAL A 62 13.00 10.27 -7.81
CA VAL A 62 12.72 8.83 -7.69
C VAL A 62 13.07 8.31 -6.30
N ASP A 63 14.22 8.67 -5.75
CA ASP A 63 14.67 8.24 -4.43
C ASP A 63 13.71 8.75 -3.34
N VAL A 64 13.36 10.03 -3.37
CA VAL A 64 12.40 10.63 -2.43
C VAL A 64 11.02 9.95 -2.55
N LEU A 65 10.49 9.81 -3.75
CA LEU A 65 9.19 9.17 -3.96
C LEU A 65 9.20 7.70 -3.52
N ASN A 66 10.30 7.01 -3.74
CA ASN A 66 10.46 5.61 -3.33
C ASN A 66 10.46 5.48 -1.80
N ILE A 67 11.33 6.22 -1.10
CA ILE A 67 11.46 6.14 0.35
C ILE A 67 10.15 6.59 1.03
N TYR A 68 9.72 7.82 0.78
CA TYR A 68 8.53 8.37 1.45
C TYR A 68 7.23 7.75 0.96
N GLY A 69 7.16 7.35 -0.32
CA GLY A 69 6.04 6.60 -0.85
C GLY A 69 5.81 5.30 -0.09
N LEU A 70 6.87 4.50 0.10
CA LEU A 70 6.81 3.27 0.90
C LEU A 70 6.37 3.53 2.34
N ILE A 71 6.93 4.57 2.98
CA ILE A 71 6.59 4.93 4.38
C ILE A 71 5.12 5.34 4.48
N PHE A 72 4.65 6.24 3.64
CA PHE A 72 3.26 6.73 3.71
C PHE A 72 2.23 5.66 3.34
N ILE A 73 2.50 4.85 2.30
CA ILE A 73 1.65 3.70 1.96
C ILE A 73 1.62 2.73 3.13
N GLY A 74 2.78 2.40 3.69
CA GLY A 74 2.91 1.48 4.82
C GLY A 74 2.16 1.97 6.05
N LEU A 75 2.34 3.23 6.46
CA LEU A 75 1.62 3.84 7.58
C LEU A 75 0.12 3.87 7.36
N ALA A 76 -0.34 4.27 6.18
CA ALA A 76 -1.76 4.34 5.86
C ALA A 76 -2.43 2.96 5.94
N LEU A 77 -1.78 1.93 5.40
CA LEU A 77 -2.25 0.55 5.49
C LEU A 77 -2.17 0.03 6.93
N PHE A 78 -1.07 0.24 7.63
CA PHE A 78 -0.87 -0.24 8.99
C PHE A 78 -1.91 0.34 9.95
N LEU A 79 -2.10 1.66 9.94
CA LEU A 79 -3.06 2.35 10.80
C LEU A 79 -4.52 2.16 10.33
N GLY A 80 -4.74 1.78 9.10
CA GLY A 80 -6.08 1.62 8.54
C GLY A 80 -6.78 2.92 8.21
N ILE A 81 -6.03 3.89 7.71
CA ILE A 81 -6.53 5.17 7.19
C ILE A 81 -6.28 5.23 5.69
N LEU A 82 -7.18 5.86 4.94
CA LEU A 82 -7.06 6.02 3.48
C LEU A 82 -6.70 4.72 2.72
N ILE A 83 -7.15 3.56 3.22
CA ILE A 83 -6.74 2.21 2.78
C ILE A 83 -6.84 2.06 1.27
N ARG A 84 -7.91 2.57 0.65
CA ARG A 84 -8.13 2.45 -0.80
C ARG A 84 -7.06 3.19 -1.59
N TYR A 85 -6.72 4.41 -1.19
CA TYR A 85 -5.72 5.24 -1.88
C TYR A 85 -4.31 4.67 -1.67
N ALA A 86 -4.00 4.24 -0.45
CA ALA A 86 -2.75 3.57 -0.15
C ALA A 86 -2.58 2.27 -0.93
N ALA A 87 -3.64 1.47 -1.05
CA ALA A 87 -3.62 0.24 -1.84
C ALA A 87 -3.44 0.52 -3.36
N ILE A 88 -4.06 1.57 -3.90
CA ILE A 88 -3.84 1.99 -5.30
C ILE A 88 -2.38 2.42 -5.49
N ALA A 89 -1.85 3.30 -4.64
CA ALA A 89 -0.48 3.78 -4.73
C ALA A 89 0.54 2.63 -4.58
N GLY A 90 0.30 1.70 -3.63
CA GLY A 90 1.14 0.52 -3.45
C GLY A 90 1.10 -0.42 -4.66
N THR A 91 -0.08 -0.66 -5.23
CA THR A 91 -0.20 -1.47 -6.45
C THR A 91 0.55 -0.86 -7.61
N LEU A 92 0.47 0.46 -7.80
CA LEU A 92 1.21 1.18 -8.85
C LEU A 92 2.73 1.05 -8.62
N LEU A 93 3.21 1.25 -7.40
CA LEU A 93 4.62 1.14 -7.06
C LEU A 93 5.15 -0.28 -7.31
N LEU A 94 4.43 -1.31 -6.86
CA LEU A 94 4.80 -2.70 -7.09
C LEU A 94 4.75 -3.08 -8.57
N THR A 95 3.82 -2.51 -9.34
CA THR A 95 3.76 -2.69 -10.78
C THR A 95 5.00 -2.13 -11.46
N LEU A 96 5.47 -0.94 -11.07
CA LEU A 96 6.73 -0.39 -11.58
C LEU A 96 7.92 -1.29 -11.24
N TYR A 97 8.00 -1.83 -10.01
CA TYR A 97 9.05 -2.78 -9.65
C TYR A 97 8.98 -4.07 -10.49
N TYR A 98 7.78 -4.59 -10.70
CA TYR A 98 7.59 -5.79 -11.51
C TYR A 98 7.99 -5.57 -12.97
N LEU A 99 7.69 -4.40 -13.54
CA LEU A 99 8.03 -4.06 -14.92
C LEU A 99 9.55 -3.80 -15.12
N ALA A 100 10.26 -3.36 -14.09
CA ALA A 100 11.71 -3.19 -14.14
C ALA A 100 12.43 -4.54 -14.21
N TYR A 101 11.94 -5.55 -13.51
CA TYR A 101 12.49 -6.90 -13.46
C TYR A 101 11.39 -7.96 -13.64
N PRO A 102 10.79 -8.05 -14.84
CA PRO A 102 9.80 -9.07 -15.09
C PRO A 102 10.44 -10.45 -15.01
N PRO A 103 9.81 -11.43 -14.37
CA PRO A 103 10.37 -12.77 -14.21
C PRO A 103 10.36 -13.59 -15.51
N VAL A 104 10.03 -12.97 -16.64
CA VAL A 104 9.91 -13.59 -17.97
C VAL A 104 11.28 -13.62 -18.63
N GLY A 105 11.82 -14.80 -18.91
CA GLY A 105 13.10 -14.95 -19.62
C GLY A 105 14.19 -15.69 -18.84
N PHE A 106 13.91 -16.12 -17.64
CA PHE A 106 14.83 -16.95 -16.87
C PHE A 106 14.79 -18.42 -17.30
N SER A 107 15.98 -19.01 -17.37
CA SER A 107 16.24 -20.42 -17.67
C SER A 107 15.23 -21.35 -16.96
N LEU A 108 14.69 -22.31 -17.71
CA LEU A 108 13.75 -23.35 -17.23
C LEU A 108 14.27 -24.16 -16.01
N PHE A 109 15.54 -24.02 -15.63
CA PHE A 109 16.23 -24.87 -14.65
C PHE A 109 17.02 -24.09 -13.58
N GLY A 110 16.78 -22.80 -13.38
CA GLY A 110 17.59 -21.98 -12.45
C GLY A 110 16.84 -20.88 -11.71
N GLY A 111 15.53 -21.01 -11.50
CA GLY A 111 14.75 -20.05 -10.74
C GLY A 111 15.13 -20.04 -9.26
N SER A 112 15.47 -18.89 -8.70
CA SER A 112 15.56 -18.73 -7.24
C SER A 112 14.21 -19.00 -6.58
N GLU A 113 14.20 -19.49 -5.35
CA GLU A 113 12.98 -19.70 -4.57
C GLU A 113 12.08 -18.44 -4.63
N GLY A 114 10.80 -18.64 -4.95
CA GLY A 114 9.81 -17.55 -5.04
C GLY A 114 9.59 -16.94 -6.43
N ASN A 115 10.31 -17.37 -7.47
CA ASN A 115 10.10 -16.97 -8.86
C ASN A 115 9.51 -18.12 -9.68
N LEU A 116 8.21 -18.08 -9.85
CA LEU A 116 7.46 -19.05 -10.67
C LEU A 116 7.03 -18.37 -11.98
N TYR A 117 7.96 -18.14 -12.89
CA TYR A 117 7.73 -17.47 -14.20
C TYR A 117 7.10 -16.08 -14.08
N ILE A 118 5.77 -16.01 -14.14
CA ILE A 118 4.99 -14.76 -14.07
C ILE A 118 4.69 -14.39 -12.63
N VAL A 119 4.60 -15.39 -11.73
CA VAL A 119 4.21 -15.19 -10.33
C VAL A 119 5.45 -15.08 -9.45
N ASN A 120 5.70 -13.90 -8.92
CA ASN A 120 6.73 -13.66 -7.92
C ASN A 120 6.11 -12.97 -6.68
N ARG A 121 6.94 -12.72 -5.66
CA ARG A 121 6.51 -12.05 -4.42
C ARG A 121 5.83 -10.71 -4.70
N ILE A 122 6.38 -9.91 -5.61
CA ILE A 122 5.84 -8.59 -5.98
C ILE A 122 4.45 -8.72 -6.60
N PHE A 123 4.26 -9.70 -7.49
CA PHE A 123 2.97 -9.96 -8.12
C PHE A 123 1.91 -10.37 -7.08
N ILE A 124 2.25 -11.30 -6.16
CA ILE A 124 1.31 -11.76 -5.13
C ILE A 124 0.89 -10.59 -4.23
N GLU A 125 1.84 -9.75 -3.83
CA GLU A 125 1.57 -8.59 -2.98
C GLU A 125 0.73 -7.53 -3.69
N ALA A 126 0.98 -7.27 -4.97
CA ALA A 126 0.16 -6.40 -5.80
C ALA A 126 -1.29 -6.91 -5.92
N MET A 127 -1.48 -8.22 -6.13
CA MET A 127 -2.81 -8.85 -6.15
C MET A 127 -3.53 -8.70 -4.80
N ALA A 128 -2.82 -8.88 -3.69
CA ALA A 128 -3.38 -8.69 -2.35
C ALA A 128 -3.80 -7.24 -2.10
N LEU A 129 -3.03 -6.25 -2.57
CA LEU A 129 -3.43 -4.84 -2.55
C LEU A 129 -4.65 -4.56 -3.42
N MET A 130 -4.75 -5.17 -4.61
CA MET A 130 -5.93 -5.06 -5.46
C MET A 130 -7.20 -5.54 -4.75
N VAL A 131 -7.13 -6.63 -3.99
CA VAL A 131 -8.26 -7.07 -3.15
C VAL A 131 -8.66 -5.98 -2.16
N LEU A 132 -7.70 -5.29 -1.53
CA LEU A 132 -7.98 -4.19 -0.60
C LEU A 132 -8.62 -2.97 -1.28
N ILE A 133 -8.37 -2.74 -2.59
CA ILE A 133 -9.02 -1.65 -3.34
C ILE A 133 -10.53 -1.90 -3.48
N PHE A 134 -10.91 -3.12 -3.85
CA PHE A 134 -12.29 -3.46 -4.22
C PHE A 134 -13.15 -3.93 -3.06
N ILE A 135 -12.56 -4.41 -1.96
CA ILE A 135 -13.31 -4.90 -0.82
C ILE A 135 -14.04 -3.75 -0.10
N LYS A 136 -15.33 -3.93 0.16
CA LYS A 136 -16.16 -2.92 0.86
C LYS A 136 -15.81 -2.82 2.35
N ASP A 137 -15.66 -3.96 3.01
CA ASP A 137 -15.31 -4.04 4.44
C ASP A 137 -13.78 -4.00 4.59
N LYS A 138 -13.27 -2.85 5.02
CA LYS A 138 -11.83 -2.59 5.18
C LYS A 138 -11.20 -3.20 6.45
N GLY A 139 -11.97 -3.97 7.20
CA GLY A 139 -11.53 -4.54 8.48
C GLY A 139 -11.53 -3.55 9.63
N TYR A 140 -10.75 -3.85 10.67
CA TYR A 140 -10.57 -3.00 11.85
C TYR A 140 -9.43 -1.99 11.60
N GLY A 141 -9.62 -0.71 11.96
CA GLY A 141 -8.62 0.33 11.81
C GLY A 141 -9.09 1.66 12.41
N LEU A 142 -8.23 2.67 12.42
CA LEU A 142 -8.58 3.99 12.97
C LEU A 142 -9.78 4.61 12.27
N TYR A 143 -9.91 4.40 10.96
CA TYR A 143 -11.08 4.86 10.21
C TYR A 143 -12.39 4.26 10.73
N ALA A 144 -12.40 2.95 11.03
CA ALA A 144 -13.59 2.27 11.54
C ALA A 144 -13.99 2.78 12.93
N ILE A 145 -13.01 3.11 13.78
CA ILE A 145 -13.23 3.67 15.12
C ILE A 145 -13.79 5.10 15.02
N SER A 146 -13.21 5.93 14.16
CA SER A 146 -13.65 7.31 13.95
C SER A 146 -15.07 7.37 13.41
N PHE A 147 -15.40 6.55 12.40
CA PHE A 147 -16.74 6.51 11.81
C PHE A 147 -17.80 6.01 12.79
N SER A 148 -17.49 5.04 13.63
CA SER A 148 -18.42 4.54 14.64
C SER A 148 -18.71 5.58 15.73
N ARG A 149 -17.74 6.42 16.08
CA ARG A 149 -17.93 7.53 17.04
C ARG A 149 -18.81 8.63 16.46
N LEU A 150 -18.59 9.00 15.19
CA LEU A 150 -19.40 10.03 14.50
C LEU A 150 -20.87 9.59 14.42
N LYS A 151 -21.14 8.34 14.01
CA LYS A 151 -22.49 7.80 13.92
C LYS A 151 -23.18 7.71 15.28
N LYS A 152 -22.44 7.42 16.35
CA LYS A 152 -22.98 7.42 17.71
C LYS A 152 -23.35 8.85 18.17
N GLY A 153 -22.53 9.85 17.86
CA GLY A 153 -22.81 11.25 18.19
C GLY A 153 -23.99 11.83 17.43
N GLU A 154 -24.21 11.43 16.16
CA GLU A 154 -25.42 11.81 15.41
C GLU A 154 -26.68 11.21 16.01
N SER A 155 -26.66 9.90 16.31
CA SER A 155 -27.82 9.22 16.95
C SER A 155 -28.17 9.79 18.32
N GLU A 156 -27.19 10.25 19.08
CA GLU A 156 -27.40 10.88 20.39
C GLU A 156 -28.05 12.27 20.25
N LYS A 157 -27.63 13.06 19.26
CA LYS A 157 -28.23 14.35 18.93
C LYS A 157 -29.69 14.21 18.46
N ASP A 158 -29.97 13.24 17.59
CA ASP A 158 -31.34 12.97 17.11
C ASP A 158 -32.27 12.60 18.26
N ASN A 159 -31.79 11.77 19.20
CA ASN A 159 -32.56 11.39 20.40
C ASN A 159 -32.85 12.59 21.32
N ILE A 160 -31.90 13.49 21.52
CA ILE A 160 -32.07 14.72 22.32
C ILE A 160 -33.10 15.63 21.65
N THR A 161 -33.01 15.83 20.34
CA THR A 161 -33.95 16.67 19.58
C THR A 161 -35.38 16.12 19.64
N ILE A 162 -35.55 14.80 19.60
CA ILE A 162 -36.86 14.16 19.74
C ILE A 162 -37.42 14.39 21.14
N LEU A 163 -36.62 14.25 22.19
CA LEU A 163 -37.03 14.49 23.59
C LEU A 163 -37.44 15.94 23.82
N ASP A 164 -36.67 16.90 23.30
CA ASP A 164 -36.98 18.33 23.40
C ASP A 164 -38.29 18.66 22.70
N ASN A 165 -38.55 18.11 21.54
CA ASN A 165 -39.83 18.30 20.84
C ASN A 165 -41.03 17.69 21.59
N ILE A 166 -40.85 16.58 22.30
CA ILE A 166 -41.90 15.96 23.11
C ILE A 166 -42.22 16.84 24.36
N ILE A 167 -41.19 17.41 24.98
CA ILE A 167 -41.33 18.26 26.17
C ILE A 167 -42.02 19.59 25.81
N LEU A 168 -41.79 20.14 24.62
CA LEU A 168 -42.38 21.41 24.18
C LEU A 168 -43.84 21.28 23.69
N THR A 169 -44.32 20.06 23.50
CA THR A 169 -45.71 19.79 23.05
C THR A 169 -46.67 19.44 24.18
N HIS A 170 -46.23 19.43 25.42
CA HIS A 170 -47.01 19.30 26.66
C HIS A 170 -46.90 20.54 27.53
#